data_2438ff0ffc81ee36cc545b7384764bd7
#
_entry.id   2438ff0ffc81ee36cc545b7384764bd7
#
_cell.length_a   1.000
_cell.length_b   1.000
_cell.length_c   1.000
_cell.angle_alpha   90.00
_cell.angle_beta   90.00
_cell.angle_gamma   90.00
#
_symmetry.space_group_name_H-M   'P 1'
#
loop_
_entity.id
_entity.type
_entity.pdbx_description
1 polymer ?
#
loop_
_entity_poly.entity_id
_entity_poly.type
_entity_poly.pdbx_seq_one_letter_code
_entity_poly.pdbx_strand_id
1 'polypeptide(L)'
;MEDVSDLPFRTICKELGADIVYTEFVNAEGLVRQPPVEHRRRGSDKLLFRDAERPLGIQLYGASEFSMETAAHTAAQRRPDLIDINCGCWVSNVALRGAGAGLLKEPAQMRKVVERVIGVAGELPVTVKTRL
;
A
#
# COMPACT_ATOMS: atom_id res chain seq x y z
N MET A 1 8.39 -4.23 -2.14
CA MET A 1 8.95 -4.02 -3.51
C MET A 1 8.22 -4.97 -4.44
N GLU A 2 7.66 -4.46 -5.54
CA GLU A 2 6.86 -5.25 -6.48
C GLU A 2 7.68 -6.40 -7.06
N ASP A 3 7.01 -7.54 -7.25
CA ASP A 3 7.57 -8.81 -7.73
C ASP A 3 8.73 -9.38 -6.88
N VAL A 4 8.91 -8.89 -5.64
CA VAL A 4 9.94 -9.36 -4.72
C VAL A 4 9.37 -9.65 -3.34
N SER A 5 8.63 -8.70 -2.73
CA SER A 5 8.15 -8.85 -1.36
C SER A 5 6.79 -9.55 -1.27
N ASP A 6 6.71 -10.70 -1.93
CA ASP A 6 5.58 -11.62 -1.83
C ASP A 6 5.52 -12.29 -0.43
N LEU A 7 4.49 -13.07 -0.19
CA LEU A 7 4.27 -13.72 1.11
C LEU A 7 5.44 -14.65 1.51
N PRO A 8 5.96 -15.54 0.63
CA PRO A 8 7.13 -16.37 0.96
C PRO A 8 8.36 -15.54 1.35
N PHE A 9 8.69 -14.50 0.58
CA PHE A 9 9.83 -13.63 0.88
C PHE A 9 9.69 -12.94 2.23
N ARG A 10 8.51 -12.36 2.52
CA ARG A 10 8.27 -11.70 3.81
C ARG A 10 8.36 -12.67 4.98
N THR A 11 7.86 -13.91 4.80
CA THR A 11 7.99 -14.97 5.81
C THR A 11 9.46 -15.24 6.15
N ILE A 12 10.30 -15.41 5.13
CA ILE A 12 11.75 -15.60 5.33
C ILE A 12 12.38 -14.40 6.05
N CYS A 13 12.01 -13.16 5.66
CA CYS A 13 12.50 -11.96 6.34
C CYS A 13 12.13 -11.96 7.84
N LYS A 14 10.93 -12.38 8.19
CA LYS A 14 10.50 -12.49 9.59
C LYS A 14 11.30 -13.56 10.35
N GLU A 15 11.52 -14.72 9.75
CA GLU A 15 12.33 -15.79 10.34
C GLU A 15 13.78 -15.36 10.56
N LEU A 16 14.31 -14.45 9.71
CA LEU A 16 15.65 -13.88 9.85
C LEU A 16 15.70 -12.64 10.75
N GLY A 17 14.62 -12.29 11.44
CA GLY A 17 14.58 -11.25 12.46
C GLY A 17 14.14 -9.86 11.98
N ALA A 18 13.46 -9.74 10.87
CA ALA A 18 12.86 -8.45 10.49
C ALA A 18 11.80 -8.02 11.50
N ASP A 19 11.94 -6.82 12.08
CA ASP A 19 11.00 -6.27 13.06
C ASP A 19 9.63 -5.99 12.43
N ILE A 20 9.61 -5.45 11.20
CA ILE A 20 8.39 -5.15 10.45
C ILE A 20 8.58 -5.48 8.97
N VAL A 21 7.53 -5.96 8.34
CA VAL A 21 7.50 -6.21 6.89
C VAL A 21 6.35 -5.49 6.23
N TYR A 22 6.46 -5.27 4.92
CA TYR A 22 5.45 -4.59 4.11
C TYR A 22 5.05 -5.46 2.94
N THR A 23 3.77 -5.39 2.57
CA THR A 23 3.31 -6.00 1.33
C THR A 23 4.03 -5.38 0.12
N GLU A 24 3.93 -6.03 -1.03
CA GLU A 24 4.15 -5.32 -2.28
C GLU A 24 3.24 -4.10 -2.34
N PHE A 25 3.68 -3.02 -3.01
CA PHE A 25 2.82 -1.85 -3.11
C PHE A 25 1.63 -2.11 -4.05
N VAL A 26 0.44 -1.75 -3.58
CA VAL A 26 -0.82 -2.01 -4.25
C VAL A 26 -1.30 -0.75 -4.98
N ASN A 27 -1.60 -0.88 -6.26
CA ASN A 27 -2.18 0.20 -7.04
C ASN A 27 -3.61 0.49 -6.58
N ALA A 28 -3.86 1.69 -6.08
CA ALA A 28 -5.16 2.09 -5.55
C ALA A 28 -6.24 2.11 -6.65
N GLU A 29 -5.94 2.69 -7.82
CA GLU A 29 -6.85 2.71 -8.96
C GLU A 29 -7.13 1.31 -9.50
N GLY A 30 -6.11 0.44 -9.47
CA GLY A 30 -6.25 -0.97 -9.84
C GLY A 30 -7.14 -1.72 -8.86
N LEU A 31 -6.96 -1.48 -7.57
CA LEU A 31 -7.75 -2.13 -6.52
C LEU A 31 -9.23 -1.76 -6.60
N VAL A 32 -9.55 -0.49 -6.85
CA VAL A 32 -10.94 -0.01 -7.02
C VAL A 32 -11.63 -0.67 -8.22
N ARG A 33 -10.88 -0.99 -9.28
CA ARG A 33 -11.40 -1.63 -10.50
C ARG A 33 -11.46 -3.15 -10.42
N GLN A 34 -10.91 -3.76 -9.37
CA GLN A 34 -10.91 -5.22 -9.24
C GLN A 34 -12.33 -5.76 -9.01
N PRO A 35 -12.66 -6.93 -9.58
CA PRO A 35 -13.89 -7.61 -9.26
C PRO A 35 -13.94 -8.02 -7.78
N PRO A 36 -15.12 -8.35 -7.25
CA PRO A 36 -15.26 -8.91 -5.91
C PRO A 36 -14.29 -10.06 -5.65
N VAL A 37 -13.91 -10.25 -4.38
CA VAL A 37 -12.86 -11.21 -3.97
C VAL A 37 -13.12 -12.62 -4.49
N GLU A 38 -14.40 -13.02 -4.57
CA GLU A 38 -14.85 -14.33 -5.04
C GLU A 38 -14.48 -14.61 -6.50
N HIS A 39 -14.27 -13.57 -7.31
CA HIS A 39 -13.95 -13.67 -8.73
C HIS A 39 -12.47 -13.40 -9.04
N ARG A 40 -11.62 -13.25 -8.01
CA ARG A 40 -10.18 -13.01 -8.21
C ARG A 40 -9.44 -14.33 -8.42
N ARG A 41 -8.41 -14.31 -9.27
CA ARG A 41 -7.51 -15.46 -9.41
C ARG A 41 -6.79 -15.73 -8.10
N ARG A 42 -6.64 -17.00 -7.72
CA ARG A 42 -5.81 -17.41 -6.57
C ARG A 42 -4.40 -16.81 -6.72
N GLY A 43 -3.90 -16.19 -5.66
CA GLY A 43 -2.57 -15.57 -5.61
C GLY A 43 -2.49 -14.14 -6.17
N SER A 44 -3.59 -13.57 -6.71
CA SER A 44 -3.58 -12.17 -7.18
C SER A 44 -3.91 -11.14 -6.09
N ASP A 45 -4.20 -11.57 -4.86
CA ASP A 45 -4.53 -10.67 -3.75
C ASP A 45 -3.24 -10.19 -3.06
N LYS A 46 -2.72 -9.04 -3.52
CA LYS A 46 -1.55 -8.39 -2.91
C LYS A 46 -1.80 -7.88 -1.48
N LEU A 47 -3.05 -7.93 -0.99
CA LEU A 47 -3.40 -7.61 0.40
C LEU A 47 -3.31 -8.82 1.32
N LEU A 48 -2.96 -10.01 0.79
CA LEU A 48 -2.89 -11.23 1.57
C LEU A 48 -1.63 -11.26 2.45
N PHE A 49 -1.81 -11.58 3.72
CA PHE A 49 -0.74 -11.82 4.68
C PHE A 49 -1.19 -12.83 5.74
N ARG A 50 -0.25 -13.29 6.55
CA ARG A 50 -0.46 -14.22 7.66
C ARG A 50 -0.10 -13.56 8.98
N ASP A 51 -0.66 -14.04 10.09
CA ASP A 51 -0.35 -13.51 11.42
C ASP A 51 1.12 -13.64 11.80
N ALA A 52 1.80 -14.67 11.30
CA ALA A 52 3.25 -14.86 11.51
C ALA A 52 4.13 -13.75 10.89
N GLU A 53 3.58 -12.93 9.97
CA GLU A 53 4.30 -11.81 9.37
C GLU A 53 4.17 -10.50 10.16
N ARG A 54 3.36 -10.50 11.22
CA ARG A 54 3.15 -9.30 12.05
C ARG A 54 4.40 -8.90 12.86
N PRO A 55 4.63 -7.60 13.07
CA PRO A 55 3.89 -6.45 12.54
C PRO A 55 4.05 -6.31 11.02
N LEU A 56 2.94 -6.01 10.34
CA LEU A 56 2.92 -5.88 8.88
C LEU A 56 2.19 -4.61 8.44
N GLY A 57 2.81 -3.90 7.49
CA GLY A 57 2.20 -2.77 6.80
C GLY A 57 1.65 -3.16 5.42
N ILE A 58 0.44 -2.68 5.09
CA ILE A 58 -0.04 -2.71 3.72
C ILE A 58 0.39 -1.41 3.03
N GLN A 59 1.18 -1.53 1.95
CA GLN A 59 1.64 -0.37 1.19
C GLN A 59 0.75 -0.11 -0.01
N LEU A 60 0.25 1.13 -0.11
CA LEU A 60 -0.60 1.61 -1.21
C LEU A 60 0.15 2.66 -2.05
N TYR A 61 -0.20 2.78 -3.33
CA TYR A 61 0.21 3.91 -4.16
C TYR A 61 -0.91 4.33 -5.10
N GLY A 62 -0.99 5.62 -5.36
CA GLY A 62 -1.97 6.26 -6.24
C GLY A 62 -1.84 7.77 -6.17
N ALA A 63 -2.49 8.47 -7.10
CA ALA A 63 -2.55 9.93 -7.14
C ALA A 63 -3.96 10.47 -6.88
N SER A 64 -4.99 9.65 -7.11
CA SER A 64 -6.39 10.01 -6.91
C SER A 64 -6.76 9.89 -5.43
N GLU A 65 -7.28 10.98 -4.86
CA GLU A 65 -7.80 11.03 -3.50
C GLU A 65 -8.86 9.95 -3.27
N PHE A 66 -9.84 9.86 -4.17
CA PHE A 66 -10.92 8.87 -4.10
C PHE A 66 -10.40 7.42 -4.12
N SER A 67 -9.48 7.13 -5.05
CA SER A 67 -8.94 5.78 -5.17
C SER A 67 -8.11 5.40 -3.94
N MET A 68 -7.30 6.32 -3.42
CA MET A 68 -6.49 6.10 -2.23
C MET A 68 -7.34 5.91 -0.97
N GLU A 69 -8.41 6.70 -0.80
CA GLU A 69 -9.38 6.55 0.27
C GLU A 69 -10.06 5.18 0.22
N THR A 70 -10.59 4.78 -0.95
CA THR A 70 -11.26 3.48 -1.13
C THR A 70 -10.30 2.31 -0.91
N ALA A 71 -9.08 2.42 -1.44
CA ALA A 71 -8.06 1.39 -1.26
C ALA A 71 -7.62 1.26 0.21
N ALA A 72 -7.46 2.37 0.91
CA ALA A 72 -7.11 2.39 2.33
C ALA A 72 -8.23 1.78 3.19
N HIS A 73 -9.49 2.11 2.90
CA HIS A 73 -10.62 1.48 3.57
C HIS A 73 -10.61 -0.04 3.36
N THR A 74 -10.39 -0.50 2.13
CA THR A 74 -10.29 -1.94 1.82
C THR A 74 -9.11 -2.60 2.51
N ALA A 75 -7.96 -1.92 2.58
CA ALA A 75 -6.78 -2.41 3.28
C ALA A 75 -7.02 -2.49 4.81
N ALA A 76 -7.66 -1.50 5.41
CA ALA A 76 -7.99 -1.47 6.84
C ALA A 76 -8.90 -2.65 7.25
N GLN A 77 -9.82 -3.07 6.39
CA GLN A 77 -10.66 -4.25 6.62
C GLN A 77 -9.85 -5.56 6.74
N ARG A 78 -8.63 -5.61 6.21
CA ARG A 78 -7.71 -6.75 6.38
C ARG A 78 -7.01 -6.76 7.73
N ARG A 79 -7.18 -5.68 8.53
CA ARG A 79 -6.57 -5.52 9.86
C ARG A 79 -5.05 -5.66 9.85
N PRO A 80 -4.31 -4.92 8.99
CA PRO A 80 -2.85 -4.83 9.10
C PRO A 80 -2.47 -4.12 10.40
N ASP A 81 -1.18 -4.01 10.67
CA ASP A 81 -0.68 -3.25 11.82
C ASP A 81 -0.48 -1.77 11.48
N LEU A 82 -0.37 -1.44 10.17
CA LEU A 82 -0.34 -0.06 9.66
C LEU A 82 -0.67 -0.01 8.17
N ILE A 83 -0.96 1.20 7.68
CA ILE A 83 -1.06 1.50 6.25
C ILE A 83 0.10 2.42 5.87
N ASP A 84 0.81 2.08 4.79
CA ASP A 84 1.92 2.88 4.28
C ASP A 84 1.60 3.43 2.89
N ILE A 85 1.95 4.70 2.66
CA ILE A 85 1.74 5.38 1.38
C ILE A 85 3.09 5.49 0.65
N ASN A 86 3.19 4.91 -0.53
CA ASN A 86 4.39 5.02 -1.35
C ASN A 86 4.43 6.37 -2.07
N CYS A 87 5.34 7.25 -1.63
CA CYS A 87 5.68 8.52 -2.26
C CYS A 87 7.11 8.55 -2.78
N GLY A 88 7.71 7.39 -3.07
CA GLY A 88 9.11 7.29 -3.46
C GLY A 88 9.40 6.51 -4.75
N CYS A 89 8.42 5.81 -5.32
CA CYS A 89 8.61 5.06 -6.56
C CYS A 89 8.85 6.01 -7.74
N TRP A 90 9.99 5.84 -8.42
CA TRP A 90 10.41 6.70 -9.54
C TRP A 90 10.10 6.12 -10.92
N VAL A 91 9.60 4.88 -10.97
CA VAL A 91 9.26 4.23 -12.25
C VAL A 91 8.31 5.11 -13.03
N SER A 92 8.65 5.34 -14.31
CA SER A 92 7.95 6.31 -15.17
C SER A 92 6.44 6.11 -15.21
N ASN A 93 5.98 4.85 -15.29
CA ASN A 93 4.55 4.52 -15.30
C ASN A 93 3.80 4.88 -14.00
N VAL A 94 4.52 5.09 -12.91
CA VAL A 94 3.97 5.53 -11.62
C VAL A 94 4.12 7.03 -11.47
N ALA A 95 5.36 7.54 -11.57
CA ALA A 95 5.67 8.94 -11.29
C ALA A 95 5.04 9.92 -12.29
N LEU A 96 4.99 9.59 -13.58
CA LEU A 96 4.35 10.44 -14.60
C LEU A 96 2.83 10.54 -14.45
N ARG A 97 2.21 9.59 -13.75
CA ARG A 97 0.78 9.64 -13.39
C ARG A 97 0.50 10.40 -12.09
N GLY A 98 1.51 11.05 -11.52
CA GLY A 98 1.41 11.81 -10.26
C GLY A 98 1.45 10.96 -9.01
N ALA A 99 1.67 9.63 -9.11
CA ALA A 99 1.77 8.72 -7.96
C ALA A 99 3.24 8.46 -7.58
N GLY A 100 3.47 7.81 -6.45
CA GLY A 100 4.82 7.54 -5.98
C GLY A 100 5.64 8.84 -5.84
N ALA A 101 6.83 8.89 -6.45
CA ALA A 101 7.67 10.08 -6.43
C ALA A 101 7.03 11.31 -7.13
N GLY A 102 6.00 11.10 -7.96
CA GLY A 102 5.23 12.18 -8.56
C GLY A 102 4.54 13.06 -7.52
N LEU A 103 4.08 12.50 -6.42
CA LEU A 103 3.45 13.26 -5.32
C LEU A 103 4.43 14.24 -4.64
N LEU A 104 5.73 13.97 -4.64
CA LEU A 104 6.73 14.87 -4.06
C LEU A 104 6.85 16.20 -4.82
N LYS A 105 6.43 16.23 -6.10
CA LYS A 105 6.38 17.45 -6.90
C LYS A 105 5.15 18.31 -6.61
N GLU A 106 4.13 17.72 -6.01
CA GLU A 106 2.84 18.33 -5.73
C GLU A 106 2.48 18.14 -4.24
N PRO A 107 3.16 18.83 -3.31
CA PRO A 107 2.96 18.66 -1.87
C PRO A 107 1.51 18.87 -1.42
N ALA A 108 0.78 19.78 -2.08
CA ALA A 108 -0.63 20.00 -1.78
C ALA A 108 -1.50 18.79 -2.11
N GLN A 109 -1.22 18.11 -3.22
CA GLN A 109 -1.92 16.86 -3.60
C GLN A 109 -1.51 15.71 -2.69
N MET A 110 -0.22 15.59 -2.38
CA MET A 110 0.27 14.60 -1.41
C MET A 110 -0.45 14.73 -0.07
N ARG A 111 -0.57 15.95 0.46
CA ARG A 111 -1.29 16.23 1.70
C ARG A 111 -2.73 15.74 1.63
N LYS A 112 -3.48 16.07 0.58
CA LYS A 112 -4.87 15.63 0.41
C LYS A 112 -4.99 14.10 0.39
N VAL A 113 -4.11 13.41 -0.35
CA VAL A 113 -4.08 11.94 -0.39
C VAL A 113 -3.85 11.37 1.01
N VAL A 114 -2.89 11.90 1.75
CA VAL A 114 -2.59 11.45 3.13
C VAL A 114 -3.78 11.68 4.06
N GLU A 115 -4.38 12.87 4.01
CA GLU A 115 -5.57 13.21 4.83
C GLU A 115 -6.75 12.26 4.54
N ARG A 116 -6.98 11.88 3.27
CA ARG A 116 -8.02 10.91 2.90
C ARG A 116 -7.74 9.51 3.45
N VAL A 117 -6.49 9.06 3.36
CA VAL A 117 -6.09 7.76 3.90
C VAL A 117 -6.26 7.73 5.42
N ILE A 118 -5.80 8.76 6.14
CA ILE A 118 -5.96 8.88 7.60
C ILE A 118 -7.45 8.86 7.97
N GLY A 119 -8.30 9.55 7.22
CA GLY A 119 -9.73 9.62 7.50
C GLY A 119 -10.46 8.28 7.51
N VAL A 120 -9.93 7.26 6.83
CA VAL A 120 -10.54 5.92 6.74
C VAL A 120 -9.71 4.81 7.40
N ALA A 121 -8.50 5.13 7.84
CA ALA A 121 -7.62 4.16 8.50
C ALA A 121 -8.07 3.78 9.93
N GLY A 122 -8.97 4.57 10.53
CA GLY A 122 -9.38 4.37 11.92
C GLY A 122 -8.23 4.60 12.89
N GLU A 123 -7.93 3.63 13.73
CA GLU A 123 -6.83 3.70 14.71
C GLU A 123 -5.48 3.20 14.14
N LEU A 124 -5.46 2.74 12.88
CA LEU A 124 -4.22 2.24 12.28
C LEU A 124 -3.25 3.41 12.03
N PRO A 125 -1.98 3.25 12.42
CA PRO A 125 -0.93 4.18 12.03
C PRO A 125 -0.85 4.30 10.51
N VAL A 126 -0.68 5.54 10.03
CA VAL A 126 -0.42 5.82 8.62
C VAL A 126 1.00 6.37 8.47
N THR A 127 1.78 5.73 7.63
CA THR A 127 3.16 6.13 7.32
C THR A 127 3.30 6.54 5.86
N VAL A 128 4.34 7.27 5.55
CA VAL A 128 4.66 7.69 4.19
C VAL A 128 6.11 7.36 3.89
N LYS A 129 6.34 6.54 2.88
CA LYS A 129 7.67 6.24 2.38
C LYS A 129 8.04 7.18 1.25
N THR A 130 9.02 8.03 1.49
CA THR A 130 9.53 9.01 0.52
C THR A 130 10.88 8.57 -0.07
N ARG A 131 11.50 9.45 -0.83
CA ARG A 131 12.89 9.37 -1.30
C ARG A 131 13.56 10.74 -1.18
N LEU A 132 14.86 10.75 -1.15
CA LEU A 132 15.72 11.91 -1.32
C LEU A 132 15.93 12.23 -2.80
#